data_49986fc527539f033e4ce105d605f007
#
_entry.id   49986fc527539f033e4ce105d605f007
#
_cell.length_a   1.000
_cell.length_b   1.000
_cell.length_c   1.000
_cell.angle_alpha   90.00
_cell.angle_beta   90.00
_cell.angle_gamma   90.00
#
_symmetry.space_group_name_H-M   'P 1'
#
loop_
_entity.id
_entity.type
_entity.pdbx_description
1 polymer ?
#
loop_
_entity_poly.entity_id
_entity_poly.type
_entity_poly.pdbx_seq_one_letter_code
_entity_poly.pdbx_strand_id
1 'polypeptide(L)'
;MGGFITPPPEYFKIVYRIVKNYGGLFISDEVQTAWGRTGRKWFGIEQWEVTPDIITSAKSLGNGVPIGLTITTAELADKFQGLTISTFGGNPVTCVAARAVIEVIEEENLRENTFVVGGYFRQRLEELKEKYPLIGDVRGMGMMQALELVKDRATKEPAAAETSQVLEAARRNGLLIGKGGLYGNVIRMAPPMNISKADVDEGIRLLDQTFGGLRG
;
A
#
# COMPACT_ATOMS: atom_id res chain seq x y z
N MET A 1 8.77 5.85 -6.18
CA MET A 1 7.70 5.56 -5.18
C MET A 1 8.35 5.12 -3.87
N GLY A 2 7.91 5.67 -2.72
CA GLY A 2 8.59 5.63 -1.44
C GLY A 2 8.74 4.29 -0.71
N GLY A 3 8.27 3.15 -1.24
CA GLY A 3 8.51 1.84 -0.62
C GLY A 3 7.69 1.56 0.64
N PHE A 4 6.42 1.94 0.65
CA PHE A 4 5.47 1.69 1.75
C PHE A 4 5.94 2.23 3.12
N ILE A 5 6.46 3.45 3.11
CA ILE A 5 6.83 4.13 4.35
C ILE A 5 5.59 4.28 5.24
N THR A 6 5.68 3.77 6.45
CA THR A 6 4.63 3.90 7.47
C THR A 6 5.12 4.88 8.53
N PRO A 7 4.58 6.11 8.56
CA PRO A 7 5.00 7.11 9.55
C PRO A 7 4.62 6.72 10.98
N PRO A 8 5.28 7.31 12.00
CA PRO A 8 4.89 7.17 13.40
C PRO A 8 3.43 7.54 13.66
N PRO A 9 2.81 7.00 14.73
CA PRO A 9 1.38 7.21 15.03
C PRO A 9 0.95 8.67 15.15
N GLU A 10 1.83 9.57 15.58
CA GLU A 10 1.55 10.98 15.77
C GLU A 10 1.78 11.86 14.52
N TYR A 11 2.49 11.34 13.51
CA TYR A 11 2.99 12.13 12.39
C TYR A 11 1.91 12.93 11.66
N PHE A 12 0.88 12.28 11.15
CA PHE A 12 -0.15 12.96 10.39
C PHE A 12 -1.02 13.86 11.26
N LYS A 13 -1.21 13.55 12.55
CA LYS A 13 -1.91 14.44 13.49
C LYS A 13 -1.16 15.77 13.69
N ILE A 14 0.17 15.67 13.80
CA ILE A 14 1.03 16.87 13.95
C ILE A 14 1.01 17.70 12.67
N VAL A 15 1.27 17.06 11.51
CA VAL A 15 1.28 17.75 10.22
C VAL A 15 -0.07 18.38 9.91
N TYR A 16 -1.17 17.66 10.12
CA TYR A 16 -2.52 18.19 9.95
C TYR A 16 -2.75 19.45 10.78
N ARG A 17 -2.41 19.42 12.07
CA ARG A 17 -2.55 20.58 12.98
C ARG A 17 -1.74 21.77 12.48
N ILE A 18 -0.50 21.55 12.05
CA ILE A 18 0.35 22.63 11.51
C ILE A 18 -0.31 23.23 10.27
N VAL A 19 -0.73 22.42 9.30
CA VAL A 19 -1.40 22.89 8.08
C VAL A 19 -2.63 23.72 8.41
N LYS A 20 -3.49 23.24 9.33
CA LYS A 20 -4.72 23.95 9.72
C LYS A 20 -4.43 25.26 10.47
N ASN A 21 -3.40 25.32 11.31
CA ASN A 21 -3.00 26.53 12.02
C ASN A 21 -2.54 27.67 11.07
N TYR A 22 -2.03 27.31 9.89
CA TYR A 22 -1.66 28.28 8.85
C TYR A 22 -2.77 28.50 7.80
N GLY A 23 -3.99 28.03 8.05
CA GLY A 23 -5.13 28.18 7.14
C GLY A 23 -5.04 27.34 5.86
N GLY A 24 -4.16 26.35 5.83
CA GLY A 24 -3.99 25.45 4.68
C GLY A 24 -5.06 24.38 4.59
N LEU A 25 -5.13 23.74 3.42
CA LEU A 25 -5.93 22.53 3.18
C LEU A 25 -5.03 21.29 3.25
N PHE A 26 -5.50 20.25 3.93
CA PHE A 26 -4.82 18.98 4.01
C PHE A 26 -5.43 18.01 2.98
N ILE A 27 -4.61 17.60 2.01
CA ILE A 27 -5.00 16.66 0.96
C ILE A 27 -4.37 15.31 1.25
N SER A 28 -5.20 14.25 1.35
CA SER A 28 -4.72 12.87 1.45
C SER A 28 -4.79 12.19 0.08
N ASP A 29 -3.62 11.82 -0.45
CA ASP A 29 -3.54 10.99 -1.65
C ASP A 29 -3.69 9.51 -1.27
N GLU A 30 -4.91 9.01 -1.39
CA GLU A 30 -5.31 7.65 -1.05
C GLU A 30 -5.32 6.70 -2.26
N VAL A 31 -4.62 7.06 -3.31
CA VAL A 31 -4.58 6.28 -4.57
C VAL A 31 -4.04 4.86 -4.36
N GLN A 32 -3.22 4.60 -3.33
CA GLN A 32 -2.70 3.28 -3.00
C GLN A 32 -3.26 2.70 -1.70
N THR A 33 -3.72 3.52 -0.78
CA THR A 33 -4.03 3.16 0.61
C THR A 33 -5.52 3.02 0.91
N ALA A 34 -6.38 3.53 0.02
CA ALA A 34 -7.83 3.44 0.16
C ALA A 34 -8.40 2.03 -0.03
N TRP A 35 -9.69 1.95 0.19
CA TRP A 35 -10.57 0.79 -0.08
C TRP A 35 -10.20 -0.44 0.75
N GLY A 36 -9.84 -0.21 2.03
CA GLY A 36 -9.53 -1.28 2.96
C GLY A 36 -8.14 -1.89 2.80
N ARG A 37 -7.30 -1.39 1.90
CA ARG A 37 -5.97 -1.92 1.61
C ARG A 37 -5.05 -1.95 2.84
N THR A 38 -5.23 -1.02 3.78
CA THR A 38 -4.41 -0.89 5.00
C THR A 38 -5.02 -1.56 6.23
N GLY A 39 -6.16 -2.23 6.10
CA GLY A 39 -6.85 -2.92 7.20
C GLY A 39 -8.33 -2.55 7.28
N ARG A 40 -8.86 -2.44 8.51
CA ARG A 40 -10.30 -2.23 8.76
C ARG A 40 -10.88 -0.90 8.26
N LYS A 41 -10.03 0.11 8.07
CA LYS A 41 -10.46 1.44 7.64
C LYS A 41 -10.63 1.51 6.13
N TRP A 42 -11.50 2.40 5.65
CA TRP A 42 -11.69 2.63 4.21
C TRP A 42 -10.51 3.35 3.58
N PHE A 43 -9.95 4.33 4.28
CA PHE A 43 -8.82 5.13 3.83
C PHE A 43 -7.61 4.97 4.76
N GLY A 44 -6.41 5.01 4.21
CA GLY A 44 -5.18 4.86 4.97
C GLY A 44 -5.01 5.93 6.04
N ILE A 45 -5.35 7.19 5.74
CA ILE A 45 -5.22 8.31 6.67
C ILE A 45 -6.07 8.14 7.95
N GLU A 46 -7.16 7.36 7.89
CA GLU A 46 -7.99 7.07 9.06
C GLU A 46 -7.24 6.27 10.14
N GLN A 47 -6.12 5.59 9.80
CA GLN A 47 -5.26 4.90 10.76
C GLN A 47 -4.62 5.90 11.76
N TRP A 48 -4.51 7.16 11.37
CA TRP A 48 -4.01 8.26 12.20
C TRP A 48 -5.12 9.13 12.76
N GLU A 49 -6.40 8.75 12.60
CA GLU A 49 -7.58 9.51 13.08
C GLU A 49 -7.59 10.97 12.57
N VAL A 50 -7.14 11.19 11.35
CA VAL A 50 -7.17 12.48 10.67
C VAL A 50 -8.26 12.45 9.61
N THR A 51 -9.10 13.51 9.59
CA THR A 51 -10.07 13.75 8.53
C THR A 51 -9.51 14.83 7.62
N PRO A 52 -9.05 14.49 6.40
CA PRO A 52 -8.50 15.47 5.48
C PRO A 52 -9.59 16.36 4.87
N ASP A 53 -9.21 17.52 4.34
CA ASP A 53 -10.12 18.40 3.62
C ASP A 53 -10.46 17.83 2.22
N ILE A 54 -9.50 17.16 1.61
CA ILE A 54 -9.64 16.54 0.28
C ILE A 54 -9.00 15.15 0.30
N ILE A 55 -9.67 14.17 -0.31
CA ILE A 55 -9.15 12.85 -0.57
C ILE A 55 -9.10 12.62 -2.07
N THR A 56 -7.97 12.13 -2.59
CA THR A 56 -7.87 11.65 -3.97
C THR A 56 -7.70 10.14 -3.98
N SER A 57 -8.37 9.45 -4.91
CA SER A 57 -8.27 8.00 -5.05
C SER A 57 -8.40 7.55 -6.51
N ALA A 58 -7.90 6.34 -6.80
CA ALA A 58 -7.93 5.70 -8.11
C ALA A 58 -7.63 4.19 -7.98
N LYS A 59 -6.94 3.60 -8.94
CA LYS A 59 -6.37 2.24 -8.97
C LYS A 59 -7.35 1.15 -8.53
N SER A 60 -7.23 0.68 -7.27
CA SER A 60 -8.05 -0.41 -6.72
C SER A 60 -9.55 -0.11 -6.73
N LEU A 61 -9.95 1.15 -6.75
CA LEU A 61 -11.35 1.55 -6.90
C LEU A 61 -11.99 0.96 -8.17
N GLY A 62 -11.25 0.93 -9.27
CA GLY A 62 -11.76 0.41 -10.55
C GLY A 62 -11.46 -1.07 -10.79
N ASN A 63 -10.63 -1.70 -9.96
CA ASN A 63 -10.18 -3.09 -10.10
C ASN A 63 -9.76 -3.46 -11.54
N GLY A 64 -8.96 -2.59 -12.18
CA GLY A 64 -8.48 -2.73 -13.56
C GLY A 64 -9.15 -1.77 -14.56
N VAL A 65 -10.31 -1.23 -14.24
CA VAL A 65 -10.96 -0.19 -15.05
C VAL A 65 -10.41 1.19 -14.64
N PRO A 66 -10.07 2.09 -15.61
CA PRO A 66 -9.54 3.41 -15.28
C PRO A 66 -10.60 4.33 -14.67
N ILE A 67 -10.39 4.73 -13.43
CA ILE A 67 -11.23 5.69 -12.71
C ILE A 67 -10.37 6.52 -11.76
N GLY A 68 -10.68 7.79 -11.61
CA GLY A 68 -10.17 8.68 -10.57
C GLY A 68 -11.32 9.29 -9.78
N LEU A 69 -11.09 9.54 -8.50
CA LEU A 69 -12.07 10.08 -7.59
C LEU A 69 -11.43 11.17 -6.73
N THR A 70 -12.15 12.28 -6.55
CA THR A 70 -11.85 13.30 -5.55
C THR A 70 -13.04 13.46 -4.64
N ILE A 71 -12.83 13.40 -3.34
CA ILE A 71 -13.82 13.59 -2.30
C ILE A 71 -13.47 14.86 -1.54
N THR A 72 -14.43 15.76 -1.36
CA THR A 72 -14.27 16.97 -0.56
C THR A 72 -15.62 17.43 -0.04
N THR A 73 -15.63 18.49 0.78
CA THR A 73 -16.86 19.13 1.25
C THR A 73 -17.51 19.96 0.13
N ALA A 74 -18.84 20.13 0.18
CA ALA A 74 -19.55 20.99 -0.76
C ALA A 74 -18.99 22.42 -0.76
N GLU A 75 -18.68 22.97 0.43
CA GLU A 75 -18.09 24.30 0.57
C GLU A 75 -16.80 24.47 -0.25
N LEU A 76 -15.92 23.48 -0.25
CA LEU A 76 -14.67 23.52 -1.02
C LEU A 76 -14.94 23.28 -2.51
N ALA A 77 -15.85 22.38 -2.86
CA ALA A 77 -16.21 22.10 -4.24
C ALA A 77 -16.81 23.34 -4.92
N ASP A 78 -17.66 24.09 -4.22
CA ASP A 78 -18.33 25.30 -4.73
C ASP A 78 -17.37 26.47 -4.99
N LYS A 79 -16.17 26.44 -4.38
CA LYS A 79 -15.11 27.43 -4.67
C LYS A 79 -14.41 27.20 -6.00
N PHE A 80 -14.59 26.04 -6.62
CA PHE A 80 -13.99 25.74 -7.91
C PHE A 80 -14.81 26.39 -9.03
N GLN A 81 -14.34 27.55 -9.51
CA GLN A 81 -15.00 28.37 -10.53
C GLN A 81 -14.41 28.13 -11.94
N GLY A 82 -13.39 27.30 -12.07
CA GLY A 82 -12.71 27.05 -13.32
C GLY A 82 -13.51 26.14 -14.26
N LEU A 83 -13.41 26.40 -15.56
CA LEU A 83 -13.90 25.46 -16.56
C LEU A 83 -13.02 24.21 -16.52
N THR A 84 -13.66 23.06 -16.38
CA THR A 84 -13.00 21.75 -16.45
C THR A 84 -13.82 20.80 -17.30
N ILE A 85 -13.13 19.95 -18.04
CA ILE A 85 -13.75 18.90 -18.85
C ILE A 85 -12.91 17.64 -18.77
N SER A 86 -13.57 16.51 -18.61
CA SER A 86 -12.97 15.19 -18.74
C SER A 86 -13.89 14.36 -19.62
N THR A 87 -13.47 14.07 -20.86
CA THR A 87 -14.29 13.36 -21.84
C THR A 87 -14.86 12.04 -21.32
N PHE A 88 -14.08 11.29 -20.57
CA PHE A 88 -14.46 9.99 -19.99
C PHE A 88 -14.74 10.03 -18.48
N GLY A 89 -14.63 11.19 -17.85
CA GLY A 89 -14.88 11.35 -16.42
C GLY A 89 -16.33 11.03 -16.06
N GLY A 90 -16.53 10.20 -15.03
CA GLY A 90 -17.87 9.86 -14.55
C GLY A 90 -18.69 9.00 -15.51
N ASN A 91 -18.07 8.31 -16.49
CA ASN A 91 -18.84 7.46 -17.40
C ASN A 91 -19.49 6.27 -16.66
N PRO A 92 -20.68 5.83 -17.10
CA PRO A 92 -21.45 4.80 -16.40
C PRO A 92 -20.71 3.49 -16.20
N VAL A 93 -19.89 3.05 -17.16
CA VAL A 93 -19.18 1.77 -17.10
C VAL A 93 -18.19 1.75 -15.95
N THR A 94 -17.33 2.77 -15.85
CA THR A 94 -16.33 2.85 -14.78
C THR A 94 -16.95 3.11 -13.42
N CYS A 95 -18.06 3.89 -13.36
CA CYS A 95 -18.78 4.14 -12.11
C CYS A 95 -19.46 2.86 -11.57
N VAL A 96 -20.08 2.06 -12.45
CA VAL A 96 -20.67 0.77 -12.06
C VAL A 96 -19.60 -0.21 -11.60
N ALA A 97 -18.46 -0.26 -12.28
CA ALA A 97 -17.33 -1.10 -11.86
C ALA A 97 -16.82 -0.68 -10.45
N ALA A 98 -16.63 0.62 -10.21
CA ALA A 98 -16.20 1.12 -8.91
C ALA A 98 -17.22 0.81 -7.81
N ARG A 99 -18.53 0.94 -8.09
CA ARG A 99 -19.58 0.57 -7.15
C ARG A 99 -19.54 -0.92 -6.80
N ALA A 100 -19.40 -1.79 -7.81
CA ALA A 100 -19.30 -3.23 -7.60
C ALA A 100 -18.08 -3.59 -6.73
N VAL A 101 -16.94 -2.90 -6.91
CA VAL A 101 -15.76 -3.09 -6.05
C VAL A 101 -16.07 -2.77 -4.58
N ILE A 102 -16.77 -1.67 -4.32
CA ILE A 102 -17.14 -1.29 -2.96
C ILE A 102 -18.10 -2.32 -2.35
N GLU A 103 -19.12 -2.73 -3.12
CA GLU A 103 -20.10 -3.75 -2.71
C GLU A 103 -19.42 -5.07 -2.32
N VAL A 104 -18.51 -5.58 -3.15
CA VAL A 104 -17.71 -6.81 -2.86
C VAL A 104 -16.85 -6.65 -1.62
N ILE A 105 -16.19 -5.50 -1.44
CA ILE A 105 -15.39 -5.25 -0.22
C ILE A 105 -16.24 -5.35 1.05
N GLU A 106 -17.49 -4.88 1.00
CA GLU A 106 -18.42 -4.94 2.11
C GLU A 106 -18.99 -6.35 2.30
N GLU A 107 -19.54 -6.94 1.24
CA GLU A 107 -20.21 -8.25 1.27
C GLU A 107 -19.27 -9.38 1.70
N GLU A 108 -18.03 -9.38 1.19
CA GLU A 108 -17.01 -10.39 1.54
C GLU A 108 -16.18 -10.01 2.77
N ASN A 109 -16.51 -8.89 3.43
CA ASN A 109 -15.78 -8.38 4.60
C ASN A 109 -14.26 -8.29 4.39
N LEU A 110 -13.83 -7.84 3.21
CA LEU A 110 -12.42 -7.86 2.81
C LEU A 110 -11.53 -6.95 3.66
N ARG A 111 -12.08 -5.93 4.29
CA ARG A 111 -11.33 -5.07 5.23
C ARG A 111 -10.89 -5.83 6.48
N GLU A 112 -11.75 -6.68 7.03
CA GLU A 112 -11.38 -7.54 8.16
C GLU A 112 -10.36 -8.60 7.73
N ASN A 113 -10.55 -9.23 6.56
CA ASN A 113 -9.56 -10.15 6.00
C ASN A 113 -8.19 -9.47 5.83
N THR A 114 -8.17 -8.26 5.28
CA THR A 114 -6.95 -7.46 5.14
C THR A 114 -6.27 -7.19 6.48
N PHE A 115 -7.03 -6.94 7.54
CA PHE A 115 -6.47 -6.73 8.87
C PHE A 115 -5.90 -8.04 9.45
N VAL A 116 -6.67 -9.12 9.45
CA VAL A 116 -6.30 -10.38 10.09
C VAL A 116 -5.19 -11.10 9.31
N VAL A 117 -5.39 -11.30 8.00
CA VAL A 117 -4.40 -12.00 7.16
C VAL A 117 -3.19 -11.12 6.87
N GLY A 118 -3.37 -9.79 6.75
CA GLY A 118 -2.27 -8.85 6.63
C GLY A 118 -1.38 -8.80 7.88
N GLY A 119 -1.96 -8.91 9.08
CA GLY A 119 -1.23 -9.05 10.33
C GLY A 119 -0.42 -10.35 10.37
N TYR A 120 -1.03 -11.46 9.96
CA TYR A 120 -0.34 -12.74 9.80
C TYR A 120 0.81 -12.65 8.79
N PHE A 121 0.56 -12.03 7.63
CA PHE A 121 1.60 -11.82 6.61
C PHE A 121 2.79 -11.04 7.16
N ARG A 122 2.53 -9.96 7.90
CA ARG A 122 3.56 -9.18 8.57
C ARG A 122 4.41 -10.03 9.50
N GLN A 123 3.79 -10.83 10.36
CA GLN A 123 4.49 -11.74 11.27
C GLN A 123 5.41 -12.69 10.51
N ARG A 124 4.93 -13.33 9.43
CA ARG A 124 5.74 -14.26 8.63
C ARG A 124 6.92 -13.57 7.94
N LEU A 125 6.77 -12.29 7.56
CA LEU A 125 7.88 -11.50 7.00
C LEU A 125 8.93 -11.14 8.06
N GLU A 126 8.52 -10.87 9.30
CA GLU A 126 9.48 -10.68 10.41
C GLU A 126 10.29 -11.96 10.69
N GLU A 127 9.66 -13.13 10.62
CA GLU A 127 10.37 -14.42 10.73
C GLU A 127 11.44 -14.59 9.62
N LEU A 128 11.13 -14.17 8.39
CA LEU A 128 12.13 -14.15 7.31
C LEU A 128 13.28 -13.18 7.60
N LYS A 129 12.98 -12.01 8.16
CA LYS A 129 14.00 -11.03 8.55
C LYS A 129 14.98 -11.61 9.56
N GLU A 130 14.50 -12.37 10.56
CA GLU A 130 15.39 -13.03 11.52
C GLU A 130 16.34 -14.04 10.85
N LYS A 131 15.85 -14.71 9.80
CA LYS A 131 16.62 -15.71 9.05
C LYS A 131 17.62 -15.12 8.07
N TYR A 132 17.31 -13.96 7.46
CA TYR A 132 18.09 -13.37 6.36
C TYR A 132 18.61 -11.98 6.71
N PRO A 133 19.95 -11.83 6.99
CA PRO A 133 20.57 -10.55 7.32
C PRO A 133 20.38 -9.45 6.26
N LEU A 134 20.19 -9.84 4.99
CA LEU A 134 19.90 -8.93 3.89
C LEU A 134 18.60 -8.13 4.10
N ILE A 135 17.64 -8.64 4.88
CA ILE A 135 16.40 -7.93 5.21
C ILE A 135 16.67 -7.01 6.40
N GLY A 136 16.80 -5.71 6.14
CA GLY A 136 17.04 -4.69 7.16
C GLY A 136 15.78 -4.26 7.90
N ASP A 137 14.66 -4.13 7.18
CA ASP A 137 13.38 -3.69 7.76
C ASP A 137 12.19 -4.39 7.12
N VAL A 138 11.16 -4.60 7.94
CA VAL A 138 9.84 -5.06 7.49
C VAL A 138 8.82 -3.99 7.90
N ARG A 139 8.06 -3.47 6.95
CA ARG A 139 7.06 -2.41 7.22
C ARG A 139 5.83 -2.53 6.34
N GLY A 140 4.80 -1.79 6.71
CA GLY A 140 3.55 -1.75 5.98
C GLY A 140 2.33 -1.83 6.88
N MET A 141 1.15 -1.84 6.26
CA MET A 141 -0.15 -1.99 6.94
C MET A 141 -1.07 -2.87 6.09
N GLY A 142 -1.82 -3.74 6.73
CA GLY A 142 -2.75 -4.64 6.05
C GLY A 142 -2.08 -5.44 4.94
N MET A 143 -2.64 -5.39 3.73
CA MET A 143 -2.10 -6.06 2.54
C MET A 143 -1.09 -5.19 1.76
N MET A 144 -0.48 -4.19 2.39
CA MET A 144 0.65 -3.43 1.85
C MET A 144 1.86 -3.69 2.71
N GLN A 145 2.71 -4.64 2.31
CA GLN A 145 3.90 -5.04 3.06
C GLN A 145 5.18 -4.82 2.23
N ALA A 146 6.26 -4.49 2.90
CA ALA A 146 7.54 -4.25 2.26
C ALA A 146 8.70 -4.84 3.07
N LEU A 147 9.71 -5.31 2.33
CA LEU A 147 11.03 -5.65 2.87
C LEU A 147 12.03 -4.62 2.34
N GLU A 148 12.71 -3.93 3.21
CA GLU A 148 13.86 -3.10 2.82
C GLU A 148 15.13 -3.91 2.93
N LEU A 149 15.86 -4.00 1.83
CA LEU A 149 17.09 -4.76 1.75
C LEU A 149 18.30 -3.86 1.98
N VAL A 150 19.19 -4.30 2.85
CA VAL A 150 20.43 -3.60 3.20
C VAL A 150 21.60 -4.57 3.13
N LYS A 151 22.77 -4.08 2.75
CA LYS A 151 24.01 -4.88 2.77
C LYS A 151 24.44 -5.18 4.18
N ASP A 152 24.24 -4.23 5.09
CA ASP A 152 24.57 -4.34 6.49
C ASP A 152 23.52 -3.59 7.34
N ARG A 153 23.04 -4.21 8.40
CA ARG A 153 21.96 -3.65 9.25
C ARG A 153 22.42 -2.48 10.13
N ALA A 154 23.72 -2.39 10.44
CA ALA A 154 24.26 -1.31 11.27
C ALA A 154 24.44 -0.03 10.44
N THR A 155 25.02 -0.14 9.25
CA THR A 155 25.25 1.00 8.34
C THR A 155 24.00 1.35 7.54
N LYS A 156 23.05 0.40 7.37
CA LYS A 156 21.85 0.51 6.53
C LYS A 156 22.16 0.79 5.06
N GLU A 157 23.34 0.40 4.57
CA GLU A 157 23.69 0.59 3.17
C GLU A 157 22.69 -0.11 2.25
N PRO A 158 22.04 0.61 1.29
CA PRO A 158 21.02 0.03 0.43
C PRO A 158 21.54 -1.10 -0.47
N ALA A 159 20.87 -2.23 -0.49
CA ALA A 159 21.18 -3.41 -1.30
C ALA A 159 20.41 -3.42 -2.62
N ALA A 160 20.59 -2.39 -3.47
CA ALA A 160 19.81 -2.20 -4.69
C ALA A 160 20.07 -3.27 -5.77
N ALA A 161 21.32 -3.74 -5.88
CA ALA A 161 21.71 -4.80 -6.83
C ALA A 161 21.11 -6.14 -6.38
N GLU A 162 21.25 -6.46 -5.11
CA GLU A 162 20.72 -7.67 -4.48
C GLU A 162 19.19 -7.71 -4.56
N THR A 163 18.53 -6.55 -4.41
CA THR A 163 17.09 -6.43 -4.60
C THR A 163 16.66 -6.84 -6.01
N SER A 164 17.42 -6.45 -7.04
CA SER A 164 17.13 -6.86 -8.41
C SER A 164 17.35 -8.36 -8.62
N GLN A 165 18.36 -8.94 -7.98
CA GLN A 165 18.59 -10.39 -7.99
C GLN A 165 17.46 -11.16 -7.29
N VAL A 166 16.98 -10.65 -6.13
CA VAL A 166 15.83 -11.23 -5.43
C VAL A 166 14.59 -11.22 -6.31
N LEU A 167 14.29 -10.11 -7.01
CA LEU A 167 13.13 -10.06 -7.89
C LEU A 167 13.20 -11.09 -9.01
N GLU A 168 14.35 -11.22 -9.65
CA GLU A 168 14.54 -12.18 -10.74
C GLU A 168 14.50 -13.63 -10.24
N ALA A 169 15.07 -13.92 -9.09
CA ALA A 169 15.01 -15.24 -8.48
C ALA A 169 13.58 -15.58 -8.04
N ALA A 170 12.85 -14.64 -7.46
CA ALA A 170 11.44 -14.81 -7.10
C ALA A 170 10.58 -15.13 -8.33
N ARG A 171 10.77 -14.40 -9.43
CA ARG A 171 10.10 -14.65 -10.70
C ARG A 171 10.34 -16.08 -11.23
N ARG A 172 11.58 -16.56 -11.15
CA ARG A 172 11.94 -17.94 -11.54
C ARG A 172 11.28 -18.97 -10.64
N ASN A 173 11.09 -18.66 -9.37
CA ASN A 173 10.39 -19.52 -8.40
C ASN A 173 8.85 -19.41 -8.50
N GLY A 174 8.32 -18.63 -9.45
CA GLY A 174 6.88 -18.46 -9.66
C GLY A 174 6.22 -17.37 -8.81
N LEU A 175 7.00 -16.49 -8.15
CA LEU A 175 6.47 -15.40 -7.34
C LEU A 175 6.75 -14.05 -7.99
N LEU A 176 5.69 -13.30 -8.32
CA LEU A 176 5.78 -11.94 -8.84
C LEU A 176 5.67 -10.93 -7.70
N ILE A 177 6.72 -10.17 -7.50
CA ILE A 177 6.82 -9.10 -6.50
C ILE A 177 7.33 -7.81 -7.12
N GLY A 178 7.08 -6.66 -6.47
CA GLY A 178 7.45 -5.35 -7.01
C GLY A 178 8.70 -4.77 -6.38
N LYS A 179 9.38 -3.89 -7.11
CA LYS A 179 10.52 -3.08 -6.62
C LYS A 179 10.08 -1.65 -6.36
N GLY A 180 10.62 -1.04 -5.31
CA GLY A 180 10.40 0.35 -4.94
C GLY A 180 11.50 0.89 -4.02
N GLY A 181 11.14 1.96 -3.30
CA GLY A 181 12.08 2.67 -2.43
C GLY A 181 12.92 3.72 -3.17
N LEU A 182 13.36 4.74 -2.45
CA LEU A 182 14.15 5.84 -3.01
C LEU A 182 15.47 5.32 -3.62
N TYR A 183 16.08 4.34 -2.98
CA TYR A 183 17.33 3.73 -3.43
C TYR A 183 17.14 2.43 -4.22
N GLY A 184 15.89 2.07 -4.57
CA GLY A 184 15.61 0.85 -5.31
C GLY A 184 15.93 -0.45 -4.55
N ASN A 185 15.89 -0.41 -3.23
CA ASN A 185 16.24 -1.51 -2.32
C ASN A 185 15.03 -2.06 -1.55
N VAL A 186 13.81 -1.77 -1.99
CA VAL A 186 12.59 -2.21 -1.32
C VAL A 186 11.82 -3.18 -2.19
N ILE A 187 11.53 -4.36 -1.65
CA ILE A 187 10.55 -5.29 -2.20
C ILE A 187 9.17 -4.87 -1.70
N ARG A 188 8.23 -4.72 -2.63
CA ARG A 188 6.85 -4.31 -2.34
C ARG A 188 5.90 -5.44 -2.68
N MET A 189 5.04 -5.76 -1.73
CA MET A 189 4.04 -6.81 -1.85
C MET A 189 2.67 -6.25 -1.50
N ALA A 190 1.74 -6.33 -2.44
CA ALA A 190 0.36 -5.90 -2.27
C ALA A 190 -0.58 -6.93 -2.95
N PRO A 191 -0.72 -8.10 -2.34
CA PRO A 191 -1.55 -9.17 -2.89
C PRO A 191 -3.03 -8.79 -2.89
N PRO A 192 -3.90 -9.55 -3.57
CA PRO A 192 -5.35 -9.39 -3.46
C PRO A 192 -5.83 -9.42 -2.01
N MET A 193 -6.88 -8.65 -1.70
CA MET A 193 -7.39 -8.54 -0.32
C MET A 193 -8.09 -9.80 0.18
N ASN A 194 -8.46 -10.70 -0.72
CA ASN A 194 -9.17 -11.95 -0.42
C ASN A 194 -8.25 -13.18 -0.28
N ILE A 195 -6.92 -12.99 -0.24
CA ILE A 195 -6.01 -14.12 -0.01
C ILE A 195 -6.21 -14.73 1.38
N SER A 196 -5.95 -16.02 1.48
CA SER A 196 -5.97 -16.78 2.73
C SER A 196 -4.60 -16.80 3.42
N LYS A 197 -4.55 -17.31 4.66
CA LYS A 197 -3.28 -17.59 5.33
C LYS A 197 -2.44 -18.64 4.60
N ALA A 198 -3.10 -19.62 3.94
CA ALA A 198 -2.40 -20.62 3.14
C ALA A 198 -1.69 -20.00 1.91
N ASP A 199 -2.33 -19.01 1.26
CA ASP A 199 -1.69 -18.26 0.17
C ASP A 199 -0.48 -17.45 0.68
N VAL A 200 -0.60 -16.87 1.87
CA VAL A 200 0.53 -16.19 2.54
C VAL A 200 1.66 -17.18 2.80
N ASP A 201 1.37 -18.35 3.36
CA ASP A 201 2.38 -19.38 3.65
C ASP A 201 3.10 -19.83 2.40
N GLU A 202 2.39 -20.02 1.29
CA GLU A 202 3.01 -20.36 0.01
C GLU A 202 3.91 -19.20 -0.51
N GLY A 203 3.43 -17.95 -0.44
CA GLY A 203 4.24 -16.78 -0.78
C GLY A 203 5.52 -16.69 0.05
N ILE A 204 5.43 -16.92 1.36
CA ILE A 204 6.57 -16.95 2.28
C ILE A 204 7.52 -18.09 1.95
N ARG A 205 7.02 -19.29 1.64
CA ARG A 205 7.83 -20.43 1.22
C ARG A 205 8.65 -20.09 -0.04
N LEU A 206 8.04 -19.45 -1.01
CA LEU A 206 8.72 -19.02 -2.24
C LEU A 206 9.76 -17.92 -1.99
N LEU A 207 9.47 -16.98 -1.07
CA LEU A 207 10.45 -15.98 -0.62
C LEU A 207 11.62 -16.64 0.11
N ASP A 208 11.35 -17.59 0.99
CA ASP A 208 12.39 -18.34 1.72
C ASP A 208 13.32 -19.10 0.76
N GLN A 209 12.75 -19.79 -0.22
CA GLN A 209 13.50 -20.44 -1.29
C GLN A 209 14.35 -19.42 -2.09
N THR A 210 13.76 -18.26 -2.39
CA THR A 210 14.43 -17.19 -3.14
C THR A 210 15.65 -16.65 -2.39
N PHE A 211 15.48 -16.25 -1.14
CA PHE A 211 16.59 -15.73 -0.31
C PHE A 211 17.65 -16.81 -0.01
N GLY A 212 17.22 -18.06 0.19
CA GLY A 212 18.11 -19.20 0.40
C GLY A 212 19.02 -19.47 -0.79
N GLY A 213 18.49 -19.35 -2.00
CA GLY A 213 19.24 -19.56 -3.25
C GLY A 213 20.25 -18.45 -3.60
N LEU A 214 20.15 -17.28 -2.95
CA LEU A 214 21.11 -16.17 -3.15
C LEU A 214 22.37 -16.29 -2.28
N ARG A 215 22.45 -17.29 -1.39
CA ARG A 215 23.60 -17.50 -0.50
C ARG A 215 24.74 -18.31 -1.14
N GLY A 216 24.58 -18.69 -2.44
CA GLY A 216 25.57 -19.43 -3.21
C GLY A 216 26.51 -18.56 -4.04
#